data_e123370870496a54aa9d0670d0d783cb
#
_entry.id   e123370870496a54aa9d0670d0d783cb
#
_cell.length_a   1.000
_cell.length_b   1.000
_cell.length_c   1.000
_cell.angle_alpha   90.00
_cell.angle_beta   90.00
_cell.angle_gamma   90.00
#
_symmetry.space_group_name_H-M   'P 1'
#
loop_
_entity.id
_entity.type
_entity.pdbx_description
1 polymer ?
#
loop_
_entity_poly.entity_id
_entity_poly.type
_entity_poly.pdbx_seq_one_letter_code
_entity_poly.pdbx_strand_id
1 'polypeptide(L)'
;LTFLTALYLKELLEKEGAEVFLTRTKKAEGALSQNFFQFLQTHPDLWLTKKTLAQLFRGIYNGVDLYARAEKINTFKPDVTVIIHYNEHDSEGEKYTCTTDKNYNMVFIPGSFGNGELKEKKSRYEFLRLLVTSDFILSKQFSKIVLKKFNEHLQISSVAPSDGARYLETASIEVEKGVYARNLALTRLVHGPLCYGESLVQNNLAEALRLSHSDTEIQGYPCSSRLK
;
A
#
# COMPACT_ATOMS: atom_id res chain seq x y z
N LEU A 1 -1.86 2.54 -12.30
CA LEU A 1 -1.18 1.25 -12.14
C LEU A 1 -1.94 0.39 -11.11
N THR A 2 -1.88 0.67 -9.82
CA THR A 2 -2.42 -0.15 -8.72
C THR A 2 -3.88 -0.57 -8.88
N PHE A 3 -4.75 0.31 -9.40
CA PHE A 3 -6.15 0.00 -9.65
C PHE A 3 -6.31 -1.09 -10.73
N LEU A 4 -5.57 -1.01 -11.83
CA LEU A 4 -5.64 -2.00 -12.91
C LEU A 4 -5.09 -3.36 -12.48
N THR A 5 -3.98 -3.37 -11.74
CA THR A 5 -3.46 -4.61 -11.14
C THR A 5 -4.46 -5.23 -10.18
N ALA A 6 -5.19 -4.40 -9.39
CA ALA A 6 -6.23 -4.91 -8.50
C ALA A 6 -7.42 -5.50 -9.26
N LEU A 7 -7.83 -4.90 -10.38
CA LEU A 7 -8.88 -5.44 -11.25
C LEU A 7 -8.47 -6.79 -11.85
N TYR A 8 -7.25 -6.89 -12.32
CA TYR A 8 -6.72 -8.13 -12.88
C TYR A 8 -6.60 -9.24 -11.82
N LEU A 9 -6.06 -8.90 -10.65
CA LEU A 9 -5.98 -9.85 -9.53
C LEU A 9 -7.37 -10.31 -9.10
N LYS A 10 -8.36 -9.41 -9.03
CA LYS A 10 -9.75 -9.76 -8.74
C LYS A 10 -10.26 -10.80 -9.73
N GLU A 11 -10.08 -10.55 -11.03
CA GLU A 11 -10.54 -11.47 -12.08
C GLU A 11 -9.94 -12.88 -11.92
N LEU A 12 -8.64 -12.95 -11.61
CA LEU A 12 -7.97 -14.23 -11.39
C LEU A 12 -8.49 -14.96 -10.15
N LEU A 13 -8.63 -14.25 -9.03
CA LEU A 13 -9.09 -14.84 -7.78
C LEU A 13 -10.55 -15.31 -7.87
N GLU A 14 -11.41 -14.55 -8.55
CA GLU A 14 -12.82 -14.94 -8.76
C GLU A 14 -12.94 -16.19 -9.66
N LYS A 15 -12.05 -16.36 -10.64
CA LYS A 15 -11.97 -17.62 -11.45
C LYS A 15 -11.60 -18.83 -10.59
N GLU A 16 -10.84 -18.63 -9.52
CA GLU A 16 -10.50 -19.68 -8.54
C GLU A 16 -11.56 -19.82 -7.42
N GLY A 17 -12.68 -19.12 -7.52
CA GLY A 17 -13.83 -19.23 -6.61
C GLY A 17 -13.75 -18.32 -5.37
N ALA A 18 -12.82 -17.36 -5.32
CA ALA A 18 -12.78 -16.41 -4.21
C ALA A 18 -13.83 -15.31 -4.35
N GLU A 19 -14.40 -14.86 -3.23
CA GLU A 19 -15.16 -13.61 -3.16
C GLU A 19 -14.19 -12.44 -2.98
N VAL A 20 -14.18 -11.47 -3.91
CA VAL A 20 -13.22 -10.37 -3.90
C VAL A 20 -13.88 -9.02 -3.70
N PHE A 21 -13.54 -8.36 -2.61
CA PHE A 21 -13.93 -6.98 -2.31
C PHE A 21 -12.84 -6.00 -2.70
N LEU A 22 -13.17 -5.05 -3.59
CA LEU A 22 -12.28 -3.93 -3.93
C LEU A 22 -12.67 -2.69 -3.15
N THR A 23 -11.69 -2.04 -2.50
CA THR A 23 -11.91 -0.78 -1.79
C THR A 23 -12.08 0.43 -2.72
N ARG A 24 -11.79 0.26 -4.01
CA ARG A 24 -12.00 1.23 -5.08
C ARG A 24 -12.70 0.53 -6.24
N THR A 25 -13.78 1.11 -6.72
CA THR A 25 -14.57 0.56 -7.82
C THR A 25 -14.32 1.27 -9.15
N LYS A 26 -13.77 2.48 -9.10
CA LYS A 26 -13.40 3.27 -10.29
C LYS A 26 -12.02 3.87 -10.16
N LYS A 27 -11.41 4.16 -11.32
CA LYS A 27 -10.13 4.86 -11.40
C LYS A 27 -10.24 6.24 -10.73
N ALA A 28 -9.24 6.59 -9.92
CA ALA A 28 -9.15 7.84 -9.18
C ALA A 28 -10.19 8.08 -8.05
N GLU A 29 -11.06 7.10 -7.74
CA GLU A 29 -11.91 7.17 -6.56
C GLU A 29 -11.16 6.80 -5.28
N GLY A 30 -11.56 7.43 -4.15
CA GLY A 30 -11.18 7.02 -2.81
C GLY A 30 -12.16 6.01 -2.21
N ALA A 31 -11.99 5.70 -0.94
CA ALA A 31 -12.97 4.95 -0.16
C ALA A 31 -14.12 5.82 0.35
N LEU A 32 -13.92 7.14 0.39
CA LEU A 32 -14.95 8.10 0.72
C LEU A 32 -15.92 8.28 -0.45
N SER A 33 -17.20 8.57 -0.13
CA SER A 33 -18.21 8.95 -1.12
C SER A 33 -18.01 10.36 -1.69
N GLN A 34 -17.21 11.19 -1.00
CA GLN A 34 -16.88 12.56 -1.36
C GLN A 34 -15.48 12.64 -1.95
N ASN A 35 -15.32 13.37 -3.06
CA ASN A 35 -13.99 13.75 -3.52
C ASN A 35 -13.39 14.85 -2.63
N PHE A 36 -12.11 15.17 -2.83
CA PHE A 36 -11.39 16.14 -1.99
C PHE A 36 -12.06 17.52 -1.89
N PHE A 37 -12.58 18.06 -2.98
CA PHE A 37 -13.23 19.37 -2.95
C PHE A 37 -14.60 19.33 -2.29
N GLN A 38 -15.37 18.27 -2.49
CA GLN A 38 -16.62 18.05 -1.76
C GLN A 38 -16.38 17.89 -0.25
N PHE A 39 -15.29 17.18 0.12
CA PHE A 39 -14.86 17.07 1.51
C PHE A 39 -14.54 18.44 2.12
N LEU A 40 -13.81 19.31 1.41
CA LEU A 40 -13.53 20.66 1.87
C LEU A 40 -14.80 21.52 2.01
N GLN A 41 -15.78 21.35 1.13
CA GLN A 41 -17.06 22.07 1.25
C GLN A 41 -17.83 21.71 2.53
N THR A 42 -17.72 20.47 2.99
CA THR A 42 -18.36 20.00 4.24
C THR A 42 -17.51 20.25 5.49
N HIS A 43 -16.29 20.73 5.33
CA HIS A 43 -15.35 21.07 6.43
C HIS A 43 -14.80 22.50 6.25
N PRO A 44 -15.65 23.53 6.38
CA PRO A 44 -15.26 24.92 6.09
C PRO A 44 -14.17 25.46 7.03
N ASP A 45 -14.02 24.90 8.23
CA ASP A 45 -12.96 25.20 9.19
C ASP A 45 -11.56 24.94 8.62
N LEU A 46 -11.43 24.00 7.71
CA LEU A 46 -10.13 23.69 7.06
C LEU A 46 -9.64 24.82 6.16
N TRP A 47 -10.55 25.64 5.62
CA TRP A 47 -10.21 26.84 4.82
C TRP A 47 -9.55 27.93 5.65
N LEU A 48 -9.82 27.96 6.95
CA LEU A 48 -9.25 28.93 7.89
C LEU A 48 -7.83 28.55 8.32
N THR A 49 -7.38 27.35 7.98
CA THR A 49 -6.01 26.92 8.27
C THR A 49 -5.03 27.56 7.27
N LYS A 50 -3.80 27.85 7.73
CA LYS A 50 -2.72 28.35 6.85
C LYS A 50 -2.09 27.23 5.98
N LYS A 51 -2.79 26.11 5.78
CA LYS A 51 -2.29 24.96 5.02
C LYS A 51 -2.59 25.11 3.53
N THR A 52 -1.67 24.68 2.70
CA THR A 52 -1.89 24.57 1.25
C THR A 52 -2.87 23.43 0.94
N LEU A 53 -3.51 23.46 -0.24
CA LEU A 53 -4.37 22.35 -0.69
C LEU A 53 -3.65 21.01 -0.68
N ALA A 54 -2.36 20.96 -1.07
CA ALA A 54 -1.55 19.76 -1.02
C ALA A 54 -1.36 19.23 0.42
N GLN A 55 -1.16 20.12 1.40
CA GLN A 55 -1.07 19.76 2.81
C GLN A 55 -2.40 19.27 3.36
N LEU A 56 -3.53 19.90 2.97
CA LEU A 56 -4.86 19.45 3.33
C LEU A 56 -5.18 18.07 2.73
N PHE A 57 -4.85 17.89 1.44
CA PHE A 57 -5.05 16.61 0.78
C PHE A 57 -4.23 15.49 1.44
N ARG A 58 -2.91 15.67 1.56
CA ARG A 58 -1.99 14.62 2.06
C ARG A 58 -2.15 14.39 3.56
N GLY A 59 -2.31 15.45 4.35
CA GLY A 59 -2.28 15.37 5.81
C GLY A 59 -3.65 15.12 6.45
N ILE A 60 -4.76 15.44 5.77
CA ILE A 60 -6.11 15.31 6.33
C ILE A 60 -6.96 14.39 5.49
N TYR A 61 -7.30 14.78 4.25
CA TYR A 61 -8.24 14.03 3.41
C TYR A 61 -7.76 12.59 3.15
N ASN A 62 -6.50 12.41 2.77
CA ASN A 62 -5.93 11.07 2.55
C ASN A 62 -5.96 10.21 3.82
N GLY A 63 -5.72 10.81 4.99
CA GLY A 63 -5.86 10.12 6.27
C GLY A 63 -7.29 9.62 6.51
N VAL A 64 -8.29 10.49 6.31
CA VAL A 64 -9.72 10.13 6.46
C VAL A 64 -10.12 9.03 5.45
N ASP A 65 -9.64 9.11 4.20
CA ASP A 65 -9.88 8.07 3.18
C ASP A 65 -9.27 6.72 3.59
N LEU A 66 -8.06 6.70 4.15
CA LEU A 66 -7.43 5.47 4.64
C LEU A 66 -8.19 4.85 5.81
N TYR A 67 -8.72 5.66 6.73
CA TYR A 67 -9.57 5.17 7.81
C TYR A 67 -10.88 4.57 7.28
N ALA A 68 -11.56 5.26 6.37
CA ALA A 68 -12.79 4.76 5.73
C ALA A 68 -12.54 3.45 4.97
N ARG A 69 -11.37 3.34 4.34
CA ARG A 69 -10.93 2.13 3.65
C ARG A 69 -10.75 0.96 4.60
N ALA A 70 -10.03 1.17 5.71
CA ALA A 70 -9.84 0.15 6.73
C ALA A 70 -11.18 -0.30 7.33
N GLU A 71 -12.11 0.63 7.59
CA GLU A 71 -13.44 0.31 8.10
C GLU A 71 -14.24 -0.58 7.13
N LYS A 72 -14.22 -0.26 5.84
CA LYS A 72 -14.86 -1.10 4.81
C LYS A 72 -14.25 -2.51 4.76
N ILE A 73 -12.93 -2.63 4.82
CA ILE A 73 -12.24 -3.92 4.85
C ILE A 73 -12.65 -4.72 6.10
N ASN A 74 -12.60 -4.09 7.27
CA ASN A 74 -12.93 -4.74 8.54
C ASN A 74 -14.41 -5.15 8.62
N THR A 75 -15.31 -4.40 7.96
CA THR A 75 -16.73 -4.75 7.84
C THR A 75 -16.95 -5.96 6.93
N PHE A 76 -16.20 -6.04 5.82
CA PHE A 76 -16.24 -7.19 4.91
C PHE A 76 -15.66 -8.45 5.53
N LYS A 77 -14.70 -8.33 6.47
CA LYS A 77 -14.03 -9.42 7.19
C LYS A 77 -13.37 -10.45 6.26
N PRO A 78 -12.44 -10.03 5.40
CA PRO A 78 -11.78 -10.95 4.48
C PRO A 78 -10.88 -11.94 5.22
N ASP A 79 -10.69 -13.14 4.66
CA ASP A 79 -9.69 -14.10 5.12
C ASP A 79 -8.27 -13.57 4.95
N VAL A 80 -8.03 -12.79 3.88
CA VAL A 80 -6.76 -12.10 3.62
C VAL A 80 -7.00 -10.74 2.98
N THR A 81 -6.14 -9.77 3.29
CA THR A 81 -6.12 -8.46 2.65
C THR A 81 -4.83 -8.28 1.85
N VAL A 82 -4.95 -7.91 0.57
CA VAL A 82 -3.81 -7.55 -0.27
C VAL A 82 -3.86 -6.07 -0.58
N ILE A 83 -2.79 -5.35 -0.24
CA ILE A 83 -2.59 -3.95 -0.63
C ILE A 83 -1.55 -3.94 -1.74
N ILE A 84 -1.95 -3.45 -2.90
CA ILE A 84 -1.08 -3.37 -4.08
C ILE A 84 -0.45 -1.98 -4.12
N HIS A 85 0.86 -1.96 -4.13
CA HIS A 85 1.65 -0.74 -4.25
C HIS A 85 2.85 -0.95 -5.19
N TYR A 86 3.35 0.15 -5.73
CA TYR A 86 4.59 0.22 -6.50
C TYR A 86 5.49 1.21 -5.78
N ASN A 87 6.68 0.77 -5.43
CA ASN A 87 7.60 1.61 -4.68
C ASN A 87 8.15 2.74 -5.54
N GLU A 88 8.62 3.77 -4.86
CA GLU A 88 9.37 4.87 -5.44
C GLU A 88 10.68 5.01 -4.66
N HIS A 89 11.80 4.91 -5.37
CA HIS A 89 13.09 5.10 -4.73
C HIS A 89 13.46 6.58 -4.77
N ASP A 90 13.55 7.19 -3.59
CA ASP A 90 14.00 8.58 -3.44
C ASP A 90 15.53 8.65 -3.50
N SER A 91 16.05 9.42 -4.44
CA SER A 91 17.44 9.84 -4.44
C SER A 91 17.63 10.92 -3.37
N GLU A 92 18.64 10.79 -2.53
CA GLU A 92 18.90 11.76 -1.45
C GLU A 92 19.00 13.21 -1.96
N GLY A 93 18.24 14.08 -1.34
CA GLY A 93 18.32 15.53 -1.56
C GLY A 93 17.58 16.07 -2.78
N GLU A 94 16.91 15.25 -3.56
CA GLU A 94 16.14 15.70 -4.70
C GLU A 94 14.70 16.03 -4.31
N LYS A 95 14.22 17.21 -4.71
CA LYS A 95 12.85 17.68 -4.44
C LYS A 95 11.80 17.03 -5.33
N TYR A 96 12.21 16.33 -6.37
CA TYR A 96 11.33 15.76 -7.39
C TYR A 96 11.72 14.31 -7.63
N THR A 97 10.73 13.50 -7.95
CA THR A 97 10.90 12.11 -8.35
C THR A 97 11.74 12.05 -9.63
N CYS A 98 12.94 11.52 -9.52
CA CYS A 98 13.81 11.25 -10.65
C CYS A 98 13.76 9.76 -10.99
N THR A 99 14.20 9.40 -12.19
CA THR A 99 14.43 8.00 -12.52
C THR A 99 15.66 7.49 -11.77
N THR A 100 15.64 6.20 -11.43
CA THR A 100 16.71 5.53 -10.73
C THR A 100 17.12 4.24 -11.45
N ASP A 101 18.33 3.75 -11.18
CA ASP A 101 18.79 2.41 -11.56
C ASP A 101 18.39 1.33 -10.56
N LYS A 102 17.90 1.73 -9.37
CA LYS A 102 17.48 0.81 -8.32
C LYS A 102 16.17 0.13 -8.69
N ASN A 103 16.14 -1.21 -8.52
CA ASN A 103 14.93 -1.99 -8.68
C ASN A 103 14.93 -3.16 -7.68
N TYR A 104 13.96 -3.15 -6.79
CA TYR A 104 13.81 -4.16 -5.75
C TYR A 104 12.34 -4.30 -5.37
N ASN A 105 11.99 -5.40 -4.74
CA ASN A 105 10.67 -5.62 -4.16
C ASN A 105 10.76 -5.84 -2.64
N MET A 106 9.64 -5.69 -1.98
CA MET A 106 9.47 -5.96 -0.55
C MET A 106 8.00 -6.09 -0.21
N VAL A 107 7.72 -6.53 0.99
CA VAL A 107 6.36 -6.58 1.51
C VAL A 107 6.30 -6.00 2.92
N PHE A 108 5.21 -5.31 3.24
CA PHE A 108 4.95 -4.82 4.58
C PHE A 108 3.81 -5.59 5.24
N ILE A 109 3.95 -5.76 6.54
CA ILE A 109 2.98 -6.41 7.42
C ILE A 109 2.68 -5.53 8.63
N PRO A 110 1.60 -5.78 9.41
CA PRO A 110 1.39 -5.16 10.71
C PRO A 110 2.56 -5.42 11.66
N GLY A 111 2.74 -4.59 12.70
CA GLY A 111 3.64 -4.93 13.82
C GLY A 111 4.63 -3.86 14.23
N SER A 112 4.70 -2.73 13.55
CA SER A 112 5.52 -1.59 13.99
C SER A 112 4.64 -0.49 14.55
N PHE A 113 4.93 -0.05 15.78
CA PHE A 113 4.28 1.07 16.46
C PHE A 113 5.33 1.97 17.11
N GLY A 114 5.25 3.26 16.83
CA GLY A 114 6.12 4.24 17.47
C GLY A 114 5.70 4.53 18.92
N ASN A 115 6.68 4.83 19.80
CA ASN A 115 6.41 5.17 21.20
C ASN A 115 5.41 6.32 21.36
N GLY A 116 5.42 7.32 20.46
CA GLY A 116 4.49 8.43 20.45
C GLY A 116 3.06 7.99 20.14
N GLU A 117 2.89 7.03 19.27
CA GLU A 117 1.58 6.52 18.84
C GLU A 117 0.91 5.69 19.93
N LEU A 118 1.69 4.96 20.73
CA LEU A 118 1.16 4.21 21.86
C LEU A 118 0.59 5.11 22.98
N LYS A 119 0.78 6.43 22.92
CA LYS A 119 0.07 7.39 23.76
C LYS A 119 -1.40 7.55 23.34
N GLU A 120 -1.71 7.27 22.07
CA GLU A 120 -3.07 7.33 21.53
C GLU A 120 -3.88 6.07 21.89
N LYS A 121 -5.11 6.27 22.41
CA LYS A 121 -6.00 5.17 22.84
C LYS A 121 -6.25 4.17 21.70
N LYS A 122 -6.50 4.68 20.49
CA LYS A 122 -6.80 3.85 19.31
C LYS A 122 -5.58 3.01 18.90
N SER A 123 -4.41 3.60 18.88
CA SER A 123 -3.16 2.88 18.55
C SER A 123 -2.84 1.80 19.57
N ARG A 124 -3.08 2.07 20.88
CA ARG A 124 -2.94 1.04 21.92
C ARG A 124 -3.90 -0.13 21.72
N TYR A 125 -5.16 0.16 21.35
CA TYR A 125 -6.13 -0.90 21.05
C TYR A 125 -5.63 -1.79 19.91
N GLU A 126 -5.19 -1.20 18.79
CA GLU A 126 -4.69 -1.96 17.64
C GLU A 126 -3.40 -2.76 17.98
N PHE A 127 -2.53 -2.18 18.79
CA PHE A 127 -1.34 -2.89 19.29
C PHE A 127 -1.72 -4.11 20.15
N LEU A 128 -2.63 -3.93 21.11
CA LEU A 128 -3.10 -5.04 21.95
C LEU A 128 -3.85 -6.10 21.13
N ARG A 129 -4.68 -5.69 20.18
CA ARG A 129 -5.35 -6.60 19.25
C ARG A 129 -4.31 -7.48 18.54
N LEU A 130 -3.27 -6.87 17.99
CA LEU A 130 -2.23 -7.60 17.28
C LEU A 130 -1.46 -8.60 18.16
N LEU A 131 -1.31 -8.31 19.46
CA LEU A 131 -0.67 -9.21 20.42
C LEU A 131 -1.53 -10.44 20.76
N VAL A 132 -2.87 -10.31 20.71
CA VAL A 132 -3.79 -11.38 21.11
C VAL A 132 -4.42 -12.13 19.94
N THR A 133 -4.16 -11.68 18.70
CA THR A 133 -4.62 -12.35 17.47
C THR A 133 -3.46 -13.03 16.75
N SER A 134 -3.79 -13.88 15.78
CA SER A 134 -2.80 -14.50 14.90
C SER A 134 -2.43 -13.63 13.68
N ASP A 135 -2.94 -12.40 13.62
CA ASP A 135 -2.82 -11.54 12.43
C ASP A 135 -1.37 -11.30 12.00
N PHE A 136 -0.47 -11.06 12.96
CA PHE A 136 0.96 -10.85 12.67
C PHE A 136 1.61 -12.11 12.06
N ILE A 137 1.39 -13.27 12.67
CA ILE A 137 1.99 -14.54 12.23
C ILE A 137 1.46 -14.93 10.86
N LEU A 138 0.15 -14.85 10.66
CA LEU A 138 -0.49 -15.18 9.38
C LEU A 138 -0.12 -14.18 8.28
N SER A 139 -0.05 -12.88 8.60
CA SER A 139 0.46 -11.86 7.66
C SER A 139 1.88 -12.16 7.22
N LYS A 140 2.77 -12.54 8.15
CA LYS A 140 4.15 -12.92 7.85
C LYS A 140 4.21 -14.13 6.93
N GLN A 141 3.46 -15.19 7.22
CA GLN A 141 3.45 -16.41 6.40
C GLN A 141 2.94 -16.13 4.99
N PHE A 142 1.82 -15.42 4.87
CA PHE A 142 1.23 -15.04 3.60
C PHE A 142 2.17 -14.14 2.78
N SER A 143 2.72 -13.10 3.40
CA SER A 143 3.60 -12.14 2.74
C SER A 143 4.91 -12.77 2.25
N LYS A 144 5.44 -13.78 2.93
CA LYS A 144 6.61 -14.57 2.44
C LYS A 144 6.29 -15.28 1.12
N ILE A 145 5.10 -15.86 1.00
CA ILE A 145 4.67 -16.53 -0.23
C ILE A 145 4.57 -15.51 -1.36
N VAL A 146 3.93 -14.35 -1.11
CA VAL A 146 3.80 -13.28 -2.09
C VAL A 146 5.17 -12.75 -2.52
N LEU A 147 6.08 -12.48 -1.59
CA LEU A 147 7.43 -12.00 -1.88
C LEU A 147 8.23 -13.00 -2.71
N LYS A 148 8.14 -14.28 -2.37
CA LYS A 148 8.77 -15.35 -3.17
C LYS A 148 8.26 -15.31 -4.61
N LYS A 149 6.95 -15.15 -4.80
CA LYS A 149 6.35 -15.05 -6.13
C LYS A 149 6.77 -13.78 -6.88
N PHE A 150 6.90 -12.64 -6.20
CA PHE A 150 7.48 -11.45 -6.82
C PHE A 150 8.91 -11.71 -7.33
N ASN A 151 9.77 -12.32 -6.50
CA ASN A 151 11.14 -12.64 -6.91
C ASN A 151 11.17 -13.57 -8.13
N GLU A 152 10.35 -14.62 -8.12
CA GLU A 152 10.31 -15.65 -9.17
C GLU A 152 9.77 -15.09 -10.49
N HIS A 153 8.66 -14.37 -10.47
CA HIS A 153 7.96 -13.97 -11.70
C HIS A 153 8.42 -12.62 -12.26
N LEU A 154 8.76 -11.68 -11.39
CA LEU A 154 9.22 -10.36 -11.84
C LEU A 154 10.72 -10.35 -12.16
N GLN A 155 11.47 -11.34 -11.69
CA GLN A 155 12.94 -11.40 -11.78
C GLN A 155 13.60 -10.19 -11.11
N ILE A 156 13.00 -9.71 -10.00
CA ILE A 156 13.47 -8.59 -9.19
C ILE A 156 13.82 -9.16 -7.82
N SER A 157 15.00 -8.86 -7.32
CA SER A 157 15.42 -9.28 -5.99
C SER A 157 14.72 -8.50 -4.88
N SER A 158 14.60 -9.13 -3.72
CA SER A 158 14.16 -8.40 -2.52
C SER A 158 15.18 -7.33 -2.13
N VAL A 159 14.70 -6.22 -1.57
CA VAL A 159 15.51 -5.10 -1.11
C VAL A 159 16.66 -5.55 -0.22
N ALA A 160 17.82 -4.94 -0.42
CA ALA A 160 19.03 -5.16 0.38
C ALA A 160 19.55 -3.82 0.94
N PRO A 161 20.40 -3.81 1.99
CA PRO A 161 20.98 -2.58 2.52
C PRO A 161 21.71 -1.75 1.46
N SER A 162 22.34 -2.40 0.47
CA SER A 162 23.01 -1.75 -0.66
C SER A 162 22.08 -0.95 -1.57
N ASP A 163 20.77 -1.16 -1.48
CA ASP A 163 19.80 -0.40 -2.28
C ASP A 163 19.53 0.99 -1.71
N GLY A 164 19.91 1.25 -0.45
CA GLY A 164 19.83 2.58 0.15
C GLY A 164 18.40 3.03 0.51
N ALA A 165 17.48 2.08 0.73
CA ALA A 165 16.11 2.39 1.15
C ALA A 165 16.08 2.78 2.65
N ARG A 166 16.66 3.93 3.00
CA ARG A 166 16.91 4.37 4.40
C ARG A 166 15.64 4.50 5.25
N TYR A 167 14.49 4.77 4.66
CA TYR A 167 13.23 4.81 5.40
C TYR A 167 12.89 3.46 6.07
N LEU A 168 13.45 2.36 5.60
CA LEU A 168 13.27 1.05 6.23
C LEU A 168 13.95 0.98 7.59
N GLU A 169 15.09 1.65 7.75
CA GLU A 169 15.86 1.67 9.02
C GLU A 169 15.14 2.46 10.12
N THR A 170 14.40 3.50 9.74
CA THR A 170 13.77 4.44 10.70
C THR A 170 12.28 4.17 10.92
N ALA A 171 11.59 3.57 9.95
CA ALA A 171 10.13 3.47 9.93
C ALA A 171 9.62 2.01 9.85
N SER A 172 10.50 1.03 9.92
CA SER A 172 10.12 -0.39 9.86
C SER A 172 11.06 -1.27 10.69
N ILE A 173 10.63 -2.51 10.88
CA ILE A 173 11.41 -3.57 11.55
C ILE A 173 11.47 -4.74 10.58
N GLU A 174 12.66 -5.13 10.15
CA GLU A 174 12.83 -6.33 9.35
C GLU A 174 12.53 -7.55 10.21
N VAL A 175 11.52 -8.33 9.83
CA VAL A 175 11.12 -9.55 10.53
C VAL A 175 11.59 -10.81 9.82
N GLU A 176 11.89 -10.67 8.55
CA GLU A 176 12.56 -11.64 7.68
C GLU A 176 13.05 -10.90 6.43
N LYS A 177 14.03 -11.45 5.70
CA LYS A 177 14.59 -10.80 4.51
C LYS A 177 13.51 -10.36 3.52
N GLY A 178 13.40 -9.05 3.31
CA GLY A 178 12.42 -8.42 2.42
C GLY A 178 11.00 -8.34 2.98
N VAL A 179 10.76 -8.81 4.21
CA VAL A 179 9.48 -8.70 4.92
C VAL A 179 9.65 -7.77 6.11
N TYR A 180 8.94 -6.67 6.12
CA TYR A 180 9.08 -5.63 7.13
C TYR A 180 7.75 -5.38 7.86
N ALA A 181 7.79 -5.34 9.19
CA ALA A 181 6.71 -4.71 9.95
C ALA A 181 6.86 -3.19 9.81
N ARG A 182 5.84 -2.52 9.26
CA ARG A 182 5.87 -1.08 9.00
C ARG A 182 4.65 -0.37 9.56
N ASN A 183 4.92 0.81 10.12
CA ASN A 183 3.89 1.66 10.71
C ASN A 183 3.19 2.51 9.64
N LEU A 184 2.34 1.88 8.82
CA LEU A 184 1.45 2.55 7.89
C LEU A 184 0.01 2.51 8.43
N ALA A 185 -0.84 3.46 8.03
CA ALA A 185 -2.21 3.52 8.50
C ALA A 185 -2.97 2.20 8.25
N LEU A 186 -2.90 1.65 7.03
CA LEU A 186 -3.61 0.42 6.70
C LEU A 186 -3.00 -0.81 7.36
N THR A 187 -1.67 -0.90 7.54
CA THR A 187 -1.08 -2.03 8.25
C THR A 187 -1.45 -2.08 9.72
N ARG A 188 -1.80 -0.92 10.32
CA ARG A 188 -2.29 -0.85 11.71
C ARG A 188 -3.78 -1.12 11.84
N LEU A 189 -4.58 -0.56 10.92
CA LEU A 189 -6.04 -0.44 11.07
C LEU A 189 -6.79 -1.62 10.48
N VAL A 190 -6.20 -2.34 9.52
CA VAL A 190 -6.84 -3.51 8.91
C VAL A 190 -6.68 -4.72 9.84
N HIS A 191 -7.78 -5.40 10.07
CA HIS A 191 -7.85 -6.62 10.88
C HIS A 191 -7.70 -7.85 9.97
N GLY A 192 -7.12 -8.91 10.52
CA GLY A 192 -6.84 -10.15 9.80
C GLY A 192 -5.48 -10.16 9.09
N PRO A 193 -5.16 -11.26 8.40
CA PRO A 193 -3.93 -11.41 7.65
C PRO A 193 -3.82 -10.38 6.52
N LEU A 194 -2.67 -9.69 6.44
CA LEU A 194 -2.45 -8.61 5.48
C LEU A 194 -1.06 -8.73 4.84
N CYS A 195 -1.03 -8.55 3.52
CA CYS A 195 0.18 -8.30 2.75
C CYS A 195 0.09 -6.96 2.03
N TYR A 196 1.00 -6.03 2.33
CA TYR A 196 1.18 -4.80 1.59
C TYR A 196 2.37 -4.99 0.65
N GLY A 197 2.09 -5.26 -0.63
CA GLY A 197 3.11 -5.62 -1.63
C GLY A 197 3.67 -4.41 -2.35
N GLU A 198 4.97 -4.21 -2.24
CA GLU A 198 5.79 -3.28 -3.04
C GLU A 198 6.51 -4.09 -4.11
N SER A 199 5.84 -4.35 -5.24
CA SER A 199 6.27 -5.36 -6.21
C SER A 199 7.50 -4.97 -7.04
N LEU A 200 7.72 -3.68 -7.25
CA LEU A 200 8.85 -3.11 -8.00
C LEU A 200 9.01 -1.62 -7.71
N VAL A 201 10.12 -1.03 -8.16
CA VAL A 201 10.38 0.41 -8.09
C VAL A 201 9.87 1.06 -9.38
N GLN A 202 8.74 1.79 -9.30
CA GLN A 202 8.05 2.34 -10.48
C GLN A 202 8.83 3.46 -11.20
N ASN A 203 9.76 4.14 -10.50
CA ASN A 203 10.65 5.14 -11.09
C ASN A 203 12.03 4.54 -11.50
N ASN A 204 12.22 3.22 -11.43
CA ASN A 204 13.32 2.57 -12.14
C ASN A 204 13.13 2.79 -13.64
N LEU A 205 14.19 3.25 -14.34
CA LEU A 205 14.07 3.65 -15.75
C LEU A 205 13.52 2.52 -16.64
N ALA A 206 14.00 1.30 -16.46
CA ALA A 206 13.55 0.15 -17.26
C ALA A 206 12.09 -0.22 -16.94
N GLU A 207 11.69 -0.19 -15.67
CA GLU A 207 10.30 -0.47 -15.28
C GLU A 207 9.35 0.67 -15.72
N ALA A 208 9.77 1.93 -15.63
CA ALA A 208 9.00 3.07 -16.11
C ALA A 208 8.71 2.94 -17.62
N LEU A 209 9.71 2.57 -18.40
CA LEU A 209 9.54 2.31 -19.84
C LEU A 209 8.58 1.13 -20.10
N ARG A 210 8.74 0.01 -19.41
CA ARG A 210 7.82 -1.14 -19.54
C ARG A 210 6.39 -0.77 -19.15
N LEU A 211 6.21 -0.06 -18.03
CA LEU A 211 4.90 0.38 -17.53
C LEU A 211 4.22 1.45 -18.41
N SER A 212 4.99 2.17 -19.25
CA SER A 212 4.45 3.16 -20.19
C SER A 212 3.79 2.56 -21.43
N HIS A 213 4.00 1.28 -21.70
CA HIS A 213 3.39 0.60 -22.84
C HIS A 213 1.88 0.45 -22.68
N SER A 214 1.17 0.33 -23.79
CA SER A 214 -0.27 0.02 -23.87
C SER A 214 -0.46 -1.16 -24.82
N ASP A 215 0.20 -2.28 -24.52
CA ASP A 215 0.29 -3.48 -25.33
C ASP A 215 -0.77 -4.53 -24.96
N THR A 216 -1.59 -4.24 -23.97
CA THR A 216 -2.71 -5.09 -23.53
C THR A 216 -3.83 -4.23 -22.94
N GLU A 217 -4.89 -4.89 -22.48
CA GLU A 217 -5.98 -4.24 -21.73
C GLU A 217 -6.41 -5.07 -20.51
N ILE A 218 -6.98 -4.40 -19.52
CA ILE A 218 -7.64 -4.98 -18.37
C ILE A 218 -9.02 -4.34 -18.27
N GLN A 219 -10.08 -5.13 -18.47
CA GLN A 219 -11.48 -4.68 -18.43
C GLN A 219 -11.75 -3.43 -19.29
N GLY A 220 -11.20 -3.40 -20.52
CA GLY A 220 -11.33 -2.27 -21.45
C GLY A 220 -10.39 -1.08 -21.19
N TYR A 221 -9.54 -1.14 -20.16
CA TYR A 221 -8.53 -0.12 -19.92
C TYR A 221 -7.20 -0.51 -20.58
N PRO A 222 -6.71 0.26 -21.56
CA PRO A 222 -5.39 0.01 -22.16
C PRO A 222 -4.29 0.14 -21.09
N CYS A 223 -3.37 -0.81 -21.08
CA CYS A 223 -2.29 -0.85 -20.09
C CYS A 223 -1.10 -1.69 -20.55
N SER A 224 -0.03 -1.66 -19.78
CA SER A 224 1.11 -2.51 -19.99
C SER A 224 0.84 -3.94 -19.53
N SER A 225 1.31 -4.92 -20.30
CA SER A 225 1.35 -6.34 -19.91
C SER A 225 2.17 -6.58 -18.63
N ARG A 226 3.06 -5.65 -18.27
CA ARG A 226 3.82 -5.69 -17.01
C ARG A 226 2.92 -5.63 -15.76
N LEU A 227 1.64 -5.23 -15.89
CA LEU A 227 0.67 -5.21 -14.78
C LEU A 227 -0.01 -6.56 -14.54
N LYS A 228 0.14 -7.50 -15.46
CA LYS A 228 -0.37 -8.87 -15.39
C LYS A 228 0.70 -9.84 -14.89
#